data_004c4dd634f3ddd6e6bcb215edfff209
#
_entry.id   004c4dd634f3ddd6e6bcb215edfff209
#
_cell.length_a   1.000
_cell.length_b   1.000
_cell.length_c   1.000
_cell.angle_alpha   90.00
_cell.angle_beta   90.00
_cell.angle_gamma   90.00
#
_symmetry.space_group_name_H-M   'P 1'
#
loop_
_entity.id
_entity.type
_entity.pdbx_description
1 polymer ?
#
loop_
_entity_poly.entity_id
_entity_poly.type
_entity_poly.pdbx_seq_one_letter_code
_entity_poly.pdbx_strand_id
1 'polypeptide(L)'
;MLPKTGRAIIIDNDEIIFIKRTKYNEDGSVKKIYYTFPGGHVEGIESYEEATIREVYEELGLIIEINKEFMHLKNEEINKEEKFFLVCVKDGKLGSGNGPEFKNVDYLKYGKYEIVKIKKIDLNNYNILPIEVKDRIIEEL
;
A
#
# COMPACT_ATOMS: atom_id res chain seq x y z
N MET A 1 5.96 21.79 -4.74
CA MET A 1 5.23 20.67 -5.36
C MET A 1 5.12 19.53 -4.34
N LEU A 2 3.93 18.95 -4.17
CA LEU A 2 3.73 17.86 -3.23
C LEU A 2 4.27 16.55 -3.80
N PRO A 3 4.94 15.70 -3.00
CA PRO A 3 5.23 14.33 -3.39
C PRO A 3 3.93 13.59 -3.72
N LYS A 4 3.96 12.86 -4.83
CA LYS A 4 2.80 12.13 -5.35
C LYS A 4 2.99 10.64 -5.19
N THR A 5 1.94 9.96 -4.75
CA THR A 5 1.96 8.51 -4.53
C THR A 5 0.73 7.88 -5.18
N GLY A 6 0.92 6.76 -5.86
CA GLY A 6 -0.18 5.95 -6.41
C GLY A 6 -0.25 4.63 -5.66
N ARG A 7 -1.46 4.23 -5.24
CA ARG A 7 -1.67 3.03 -4.44
C ARG A 7 -2.84 2.21 -4.94
N ALA A 8 -2.75 0.90 -4.75
CA ALA A 8 -3.74 -0.05 -5.26
C ALA A 8 -4.59 -0.64 -4.13
N ILE A 9 -5.89 -0.73 -4.39
CA ILE A 9 -6.81 -1.50 -3.57
C ILE A 9 -7.04 -2.81 -4.31
N ILE A 10 -6.43 -3.88 -3.80
CA ILE A 10 -6.45 -5.20 -4.43
C ILE A 10 -7.36 -6.10 -3.61
N ILE A 11 -8.49 -6.46 -4.20
CA ILE A 11 -9.49 -7.30 -3.53
C ILE A 11 -9.39 -8.71 -4.13
N ASP A 12 -9.21 -9.69 -3.26
CA ASP A 12 -9.17 -11.12 -3.60
C ASP A 12 -10.26 -11.82 -2.79
N ASN A 13 -11.40 -12.07 -3.42
CA ASN A 13 -12.62 -12.56 -2.76
C ASN A 13 -13.08 -11.58 -1.68
N ASP A 14 -13.03 -11.96 -0.41
CA ASP A 14 -13.43 -11.12 0.72
C ASP A 14 -12.24 -10.49 1.44
N GLU A 15 -11.04 -10.62 0.90
CA GLU A 15 -9.80 -10.14 1.50
C GLU A 15 -9.17 -9.02 0.68
N ILE A 16 -8.49 -8.10 1.37
CA ILE A 16 -7.75 -7.03 0.74
C ILE A 16 -6.26 -7.20 1.09
N ILE A 17 -5.41 -6.95 0.09
CA ILE A 17 -3.95 -7.09 0.26
C ILE A 17 -3.37 -5.79 0.78
N PHE A 18 -2.63 -5.88 1.89
CA PHE A 18 -1.93 -4.76 2.51
C PHE A 18 -0.45 -5.07 2.71
N ILE A 19 0.32 -4.03 2.93
CA ILE A 19 1.68 -4.13 3.43
C ILE A 19 1.64 -3.79 4.92
N LYS A 20 1.97 -4.76 5.75
CA LYS A 20 2.12 -4.56 7.19
C LYS A 20 3.47 -3.91 7.46
N ARG A 21 3.46 -2.75 8.10
CA ARG A 21 4.66 -2.03 8.47
C ARG A 21 4.87 -2.12 9.98
N THR A 22 6.03 -2.60 10.38
CA THR A 22 6.41 -2.64 11.79
C THR A 22 7.61 -1.73 11.99
N LYS A 23 7.46 -0.73 12.86
CA LYS A 23 8.55 0.17 13.24
C LYS A 23 9.04 -0.22 14.62
N TYR A 24 10.35 -0.06 14.85
CA TYR A 24 11.00 -0.48 16.09
C TYR A 24 11.65 0.70 16.80
N ASN A 25 11.73 0.60 18.13
CA ASN A 25 12.56 1.49 18.95
C ASN A 25 14.02 1.04 18.86
N GLU A 26 14.93 1.88 19.34
CA GLU A 26 16.37 1.58 19.34
C GLU A 26 16.71 0.30 20.11
N ASP A 27 15.93 0.00 21.16
CA ASP A 27 16.13 -1.19 22.00
C ASP A 27 15.58 -2.48 21.37
N GLY A 28 14.99 -2.40 20.17
CA GLY A 28 14.42 -3.54 19.46
C GLY A 28 12.96 -3.82 19.77
N SER A 29 12.36 -3.10 20.71
CA SER A 29 10.93 -3.24 21.00
C SER A 29 10.10 -2.63 19.86
N VAL A 30 8.87 -3.12 19.70
CA VAL A 30 7.95 -2.60 18.67
C VAL A 30 7.46 -1.21 19.08
N LYS A 31 7.67 -0.25 18.18
CA LYS A 31 7.20 1.13 18.37
C LYS A 31 5.80 1.33 17.80
N LYS A 32 5.55 0.80 16.59
CA LYS A 32 4.30 1.02 15.88
C LYS A 32 4.06 -0.09 14.84
N ILE A 33 2.81 -0.52 14.73
CA ILE A 33 2.37 -1.41 13.65
C ILE A 33 1.24 -0.70 12.90
N TYR A 34 1.34 -0.63 11.58
CA TYR A 34 0.28 -0.09 10.74
C TYR A 34 0.28 -0.79 9.39
N TYR A 35 -0.80 -0.61 8.65
CA TYR A 35 -1.03 -1.30 7.38
C TYR A 35 -1.27 -0.27 6.29
N THR A 36 -0.56 -0.42 5.17
CA THR A 36 -0.67 0.50 4.03
C THR A 36 -1.11 -0.26 2.79
N PHE A 37 -1.68 0.48 1.84
CA PHE A 37 -2.00 -0.08 0.53
C PHE A 37 -0.72 -0.21 -0.30
N PRO A 38 -0.58 -1.28 -1.10
CA PRO A 38 0.58 -1.41 -2.00
C PRO A 38 0.66 -0.24 -2.97
N GLY A 39 1.86 0.21 -3.25
CA GLY A 39 2.10 1.32 -4.15
C GLY A 39 3.32 2.11 -3.74
N GLY A 40 3.51 3.27 -4.34
CA GLY A 40 4.66 4.09 -4.02
C GLY A 40 4.70 5.39 -4.81
N HIS A 41 5.87 6.02 -4.77
CA HIS A 41 6.05 7.35 -5.34
C HIS A 41 6.00 7.36 -6.86
N VAL A 42 5.34 8.40 -7.39
CA VAL A 42 5.38 8.71 -8.82
C VAL A 42 6.78 9.22 -9.15
N GLU A 43 7.40 8.65 -10.17
CA GLU A 43 8.74 9.02 -10.62
C GLU A 43 8.72 9.66 -12.00
N GLY A 44 9.53 10.72 -12.18
CA GLY A 44 9.69 11.38 -13.47
C GLY A 44 8.36 11.79 -14.09
N ILE A 45 8.10 11.30 -15.29
CA ILE A 45 6.90 11.63 -16.06
C ILE A 45 5.77 10.61 -15.90
N GLU A 46 5.91 9.67 -14.97
CA GLU A 46 4.86 8.69 -14.74
C GLU A 46 3.55 9.35 -14.35
N SER A 47 2.43 8.77 -14.81
CA SER A 47 1.13 9.05 -14.23
C SER A 47 1.01 8.34 -12.88
N TYR A 48 0.01 8.70 -12.08
CA TYR A 48 -0.31 7.96 -10.88
C TYR A 48 -0.60 6.48 -11.17
N GLU A 49 -1.29 6.21 -12.26
CA GLU A 49 -1.63 4.85 -12.69
C GLU A 49 -0.37 4.05 -13.01
N GLU A 50 0.53 4.63 -13.80
CA GLU A 50 1.78 3.98 -14.16
C GLU A 50 2.65 3.67 -12.93
N ALA A 51 2.75 4.62 -12.01
CA ALA A 51 3.50 4.41 -10.77
C ALA A 51 2.89 3.28 -9.94
N THR A 52 1.55 3.24 -9.85
CA THR A 52 0.85 2.20 -9.10
C THR A 52 1.13 0.82 -9.70
N ILE A 53 1.04 0.69 -11.01
CA ILE A 53 1.31 -0.59 -11.71
C ILE A 53 2.75 -1.04 -11.46
N ARG A 54 3.71 -0.13 -11.61
CA ARG A 54 5.13 -0.42 -11.41
C ARG A 54 5.43 -0.83 -9.97
N GLU A 55 4.96 -0.05 -9.01
CA GLU A 55 5.23 -0.30 -7.59
C GLU A 55 4.60 -1.60 -7.11
N VAL A 56 3.38 -1.90 -7.54
CA VAL A 56 2.73 -3.17 -7.17
C VAL A 56 3.52 -4.35 -7.73
N TYR A 57 4.03 -4.23 -8.94
CA TYR A 57 4.87 -5.29 -9.51
C TYR A 57 6.15 -5.47 -8.70
N GLU A 58 6.81 -4.38 -8.34
CA GLU A 58 8.04 -4.43 -7.55
C GLU A 58 7.81 -5.01 -6.15
N GLU A 59 6.74 -4.58 -5.48
CA GLU A 59 6.46 -5.00 -4.12
C GLU A 59 5.85 -6.40 -4.02
N LEU A 60 4.90 -6.72 -4.89
CA LEU A 60 4.10 -7.93 -4.76
C LEU A 60 4.37 -8.98 -5.83
N GLY A 61 4.98 -8.60 -6.94
CA GLY A 61 5.14 -9.48 -8.10
C GLY A 61 3.87 -9.64 -8.92
N LEU A 62 2.88 -8.79 -8.73
CA LEU A 62 1.60 -8.85 -9.43
C LEU A 62 1.54 -7.85 -10.57
N ILE A 63 0.99 -8.29 -11.70
CA ILE A 63 0.68 -7.43 -12.83
C ILE A 63 -0.79 -7.07 -12.73
N ILE A 64 -1.07 -5.78 -12.57
CA ILE A 64 -2.43 -5.27 -12.35
C ILE A 64 -2.89 -4.39 -13.50
N GLU A 65 -4.20 -4.28 -13.60
CA GLU A 65 -4.87 -3.33 -14.48
C GLU A 65 -5.69 -2.38 -13.64
N ILE A 66 -5.61 -1.09 -13.94
CA ILE A 66 -6.37 -0.06 -13.23
C ILE A 66 -7.82 -0.10 -13.69
N ASN A 67 -8.75 -0.27 -12.76
CA ASN A 67 -10.18 -0.24 -13.08
C ASN A 67 -10.74 1.18 -12.96
N LYS A 68 -10.51 1.83 -11.82
CA LYS A 68 -10.93 3.22 -11.64
C LYS A 68 -10.23 3.85 -10.44
N GLU A 69 -10.17 5.17 -10.44
CA GLU A 69 -9.75 5.93 -9.28
C GLU A 69 -10.83 5.83 -8.21
N PHE A 70 -10.43 5.46 -7.00
CA PHE A 70 -11.33 5.30 -5.87
C PHE A 70 -11.32 6.52 -4.96
N MET A 71 -10.15 7.07 -4.71
CA MET A 71 -10.00 8.21 -3.81
C MET A 71 -8.75 9.01 -4.15
N HIS A 72 -8.84 10.32 -3.94
CA HIS A 72 -7.72 11.24 -4.14
C HIS A 72 -7.58 12.08 -2.87
N LEU A 73 -6.47 11.92 -2.16
CA LEU A 73 -6.20 12.65 -0.93
C LEU A 73 -5.06 13.63 -1.15
N LYS A 74 -5.29 14.87 -0.77
CA LYS A 74 -4.27 15.90 -0.78
C LYS A 74 -4.15 16.45 0.64
N ASN A 75 -3.02 16.20 1.29
CA ASN A 75 -2.76 16.63 2.64
C ASN A 75 -1.55 17.57 2.66
N GLU A 76 -1.82 18.88 2.78
CA GLU A 76 -0.78 19.90 2.77
C GLU A 76 0.03 19.93 4.07
N GLU A 77 -0.57 19.48 5.19
CA GLU A 77 0.15 19.44 6.48
C GLU A 77 1.32 18.47 6.45
N ILE A 78 1.13 17.29 5.84
CA ILE A 78 2.19 16.30 5.67
C ILE A 78 2.84 16.38 4.30
N ASN A 79 2.47 17.38 3.51
CA ASN A 79 3.03 17.65 2.19
C ASN A 79 2.99 16.43 1.27
N LYS A 80 1.79 15.86 1.10
CA LYS A 80 1.61 14.60 0.36
C LYS A 80 0.32 14.59 -0.44
N GLU A 81 0.39 14.04 -1.64
CA GLU A 81 -0.78 13.83 -2.49
C GLU A 81 -0.82 12.37 -2.92
N GLU A 82 -1.94 11.69 -2.67
CA GLU A 82 -2.09 10.26 -2.97
C GLU A 82 -3.36 9.98 -3.74
N LYS A 83 -3.25 9.10 -4.73
CA LYS A 83 -4.42 8.52 -5.40
C LYS A 83 -4.48 7.02 -5.13
N PHE A 84 -5.70 6.54 -4.89
CA PHE A 84 -5.98 5.14 -4.61
C PHE A 84 -6.87 4.60 -5.72
N PHE A 85 -6.49 3.46 -6.26
CA PHE A 85 -7.16 2.87 -7.42
C PHE A 85 -7.70 1.49 -7.10
N LEU A 86 -8.92 1.23 -7.56
CA LEU A 86 -9.42 -0.15 -7.62
C LEU A 86 -8.78 -0.80 -8.83
N VAL A 87 -8.20 -1.98 -8.62
CA VAL A 87 -7.44 -2.68 -9.65
C VAL A 87 -7.88 -4.14 -9.73
N CYS A 88 -7.58 -4.78 -10.86
CA CYS A 88 -7.68 -6.23 -10.95
C CYS A 88 -6.31 -6.84 -11.27
N VAL A 89 -6.08 -8.05 -10.77
CA VAL A 89 -4.84 -8.78 -11.02
C VAL A 89 -4.97 -9.52 -12.35
N LYS A 90 -4.02 -9.31 -13.24
CA LYS A 90 -3.99 -9.94 -14.56
C LYS A 90 -3.04 -11.11 -14.62
N ASP A 91 -1.92 -11.03 -13.90
CA ASP A 91 -0.88 -12.05 -13.92
C ASP A 91 0.04 -11.88 -12.72
N GLY A 92 1.01 -12.76 -12.58
CA GLY A 92 2.01 -12.69 -11.53
C GLY A 92 1.69 -13.59 -10.36
N LYS A 93 2.66 -13.69 -9.46
CA LYS A 93 2.55 -14.52 -8.25
C LYS A 93 2.80 -13.66 -7.02
N LEU A 94 1.84 -13.61 -6.11
CA LEU A 94 1.95 -12.84 -4.88
C LEU A 94 3.17 -13.30 -4.08
N GLY A 95 3.99 -12.33 -3.67
CA GLY A 95 5.22 -12.60 -2.93
C GLY A 95 6.46 -12.76 -3.80
N SER A 96 6.31 -12.73 -5.14
CA SER A 96 7.46 -12.82 -6.06
C SER A 96 8.10 -11.48 -6.37
N GLY A 97 7.62 -10.39 -5.76
CA GLY A 97 8.21 -9.07 -5.93
C GLY A 97 9.60 -9.01 -5.35
N ASN A 98 10.41 -8.10 -5.88
CA ASN A 98 11.81 -7.95 -5.47
C ASN A 98 12.16 -6.51 -5.11
N GLY A 99 11.18 -5.77 -4.64
CA GLY A 99 11.40 -4.40 -4.18
C GLY A 99 12.41 -4.34 -3.05
N PRO A 100 13.20 -3.25 -2.98
CA PRO A 100 14.27 -3.14 -1.97
C PRO A 100 13.76 -3.21 -0.53
N GLU A 101 12.52 -2.82 -0.28
CA GLU A 101 11.90 -2.84 1.05
C GLU A 101 11.89 -4.23 1.69
N PHE A 102 11.72 -5.27 0.86
CA PHE A 102 11.62 -6.65 1.33
C PHE A 102 12.98 -7.34 1.43
N LYS A 103 14.02 -6.72 0.90
CA LYS A 103 15.40 -7.24 0.93
C LYS A 103 16.22 -6.67 2.06
N ASN A 104 15.77 -5.57 2.65
CA ASN A 104 16.51 -4.89 3.70
C ASN A 104 16.32 -5.63 5.02
N VAL A 105 17.46 -6.01 5.64
CA VAL A 105 17.47 -6.73 6.90
C VAL A 105 17.71 -5.82 8.11
N ASP A 106 17.92 -4.51 7.90
CA ASP A 106 18.08 -3.57 9.00
C ASP A 106 16.72 -3.09 9.50
N TYR A 107 16.05 -3.96 10.23
CA TYR A 107 14.70 -3.69 10.73
C TYR A 107 14.64 -2.55 11.73
N LEU A 108 15.70 -2.35 12.52
CA LEU A 108 15.73 -1.26 13.52
C LEU A 108 15.70 0.11 12.85
N LYS A 109 16.38 0.24 11.72
CA LYS A 109 16.48 1.51 11.00
C LYS A 109 15.28 1.77 10.08
N TYR A 110 14.88 0.77 9.30
CA TYR A 110 13.89 0.94 8.21
C TYR A 110 12.52 0.34 8.51
N GLY A 111 12.43 -0.48 9.55
CA GLY A 111 11.21 -1.22 9.85
C GLY A 111 11.09 -2.48 9.01
N LYS A 112 10.06 -3.24 9.29
CA LYS A 112 9.78 -4.50 8.60
C LYS A 112 8.58 -4.32 7.68
N TYR A 113 8.63 -4.95 6.50
CA TYR A 113 7.57 -4.97 5.50
C TYR A 113 7.08 -6.40 5.34
N GLU A 114 5.78 -6.62 5.45
CA GLU A 114 5.18 -7.94 5.27
C GLU A 114 3.91 -7.82 4.43
N ILE A 115 3.74 -8.74 3.48
CA ILE A 115 2.52 -8.82 2.68
C ILE A 115 1.48 -9.57 3.49
N VAL A 116 0.30 -8.98 3.68
CA VAL A 116 -0.78 -9.60 4.44
C VAL A 116 -2.11 -9.44 3.70
N LYS A 117 -3.05 -10.36 4.00
CA LYS A 117 -4.43 -10.25 3.53
C LYS A 117 -5.33 -10.10 4.73
N ILE A 118 -6.22 -9.14 4.69
CA ILE A 118 -7.16 -8.88 5.77
C ILE A 118 -8.58 -8.96 5.21
N LYS A 119 -9.44 -9.71 5.87
CA LYS A 119 -10.85 -9.81 5.49
C LYS A 119 -11.53 -8.44 5.61
N LYS A 120 -12.38 -8.13 4.66
CA LYS A 120 -13.08 -6.85 4.63
C LYS A 120 -13.86 -6.60 5.92
N ILE A 121 -14.48 -7.64 6.50
CA ILE A 121 -15.24 -7.50 7.74
C ILE A 121 -14.37 -7.20 8.96
N ASP A 122 -13.06 -7.43 8.85
CA ASP A 122 -12.12 -7.25 9.95
C ASP A 122 -11.31 -5.95 9.87
N LEU A 123 -11.55 -5.11 8.86
CA LEU A 123 -10.72 -3.92 8.62
C LEU A 123 -10.64 -2.98 9.82
N ASN A 124 -11.71 -2.88 10.60
CA ASN A 124 -11.70 -2.01 11.79
C ASN A 124 -10.82 -2.52 12.93
N ASN A 125 -10.36 -3.77 12.86
CA ASN A 125 -9.49 -4.35 13.89
C ASN A 125 -8.01 -4.02 13.65
N TYR A 126 -7.69 -3.31 12.59
CA TYR A 126 -6.32 -3.04 12.17
C TYR A 126 -6.09 -1.54 11.98
N ASN A 127 -4.87 -1.10 12.25
CA ASN A 127 -4.46 0.29 12.05
C ASN A 127 -4.12 0.53 10.57
N ILE A 128 -5.15 0.59 9.73
CA ILE A 128 -5.01 0.80 8.29
C ILE A 128 -4.96 2.30 8.01
N LEU A 129 -3.95 2.73 7.27
CA LEU A 129 -3.77 4.13 6.91
C LEU A 129 -3.74 4.30 5.39
N PRO A 130 -4.32 5.36 4.84
CA PRO A 130 -5.09 6.40 5.53
C PRO A 130 -6.45 5.89 6.00
N ILE A 131 -6.89 6.37 7.15
CA ILE A 131 -8.16 5.95 7.73
C ILE A 131 -9.36 6.29 6.82
N GLU A 132 -9.27 7.41 6.10
CA GLU A 132 -10.34 7.84 5.19
C GLU A 132 -10.59 6.81 4.09
N VAL A 133 -9.53 6.20 3.57
CA VAL A 133 -9.64 5.16 2.54
C VAL A 133 -10.25 3.89 3.12
N LYS A 134 -9.78 3.47 4.30
CA LYS A 134 -10.36 2.32 5.00
C LYS A 134 -11.85 2.50 5.24
N ASP A 135 -12.25 3.65 5.77
CA ASP A 135 -13.64 3.94 6.10
C ASP A 135 -14.52 3.91 4.85
N ARG A 136 -14.03 4.47 3.75
CA ARG A 136 -14.78 4.47 2.49
C ARG A 136 -14.91 3.07 1.90
N ILE A 137 -13.89 2.23 2.03
CA ILE A 137 -13.96 0.82 1.60
C ILE A 137 -15.06 0.09 2.38
N ILE A 138 -15.09 0.25 3.69
CA ILE A 138 -16.11 -0.38 4.54
C ILE A 138 -17.50 0.08 4.13
N GLU A 139 -17.67 1.35 3.82
CA GLU A 139 -18.97 1.94 3.47
C GLU A 139 -19.43 1.53 2.07
N GLU A 140 -18.53 1.47 1.08
CA GLU A 140 -18.91 1.35 -0.33
C GLU A 140 -18.61 -0.01 -0.96
N LEU A 141 -17.71 -0.77 -0.40
CA LEU A 141 -17.30 -2.06 -0.95
C LEU A 141 -17.64 -3.20 0.02
#